data_ccaaec96a0c3133fb2ab7c9919a9089e
#
_entry.id   ccaaec96a0c3133fb2ab7c9919a9089e
#
_cell.length_a   1.000
_cell.length_b   1.000
_cell.length_c   1.000
_cell.angle_alpha   90.00
_cell.angle_beta   90.00
_cell.angle_gamma   90.00
#
_symmetry.space_group_name_H-M   'P 1'
#
loop_
_entity.id
_entity.type
_entity.pdbx_description
1 polymer ?
#
loop_
_entity_poly.entity_id
_entity_poly.type
_entity_poly.pdbx_seq_one_letter_code
_entity_poly.pdbx_strand_id
1 'polypeptide(L)'
;VLSKDKFREVIAFQGVTAYNKKLDNLMAYVTRWVGELQQLSEAEKARQQFGWCEDDTKFVVGNREITAAGVNYSPSSAATAELATLYTKKGTIHEWAKVANNYARSGNEVRAFTLFAGFGSALFKFTKLSGSIIHLTNNGSGVGKSTIQYMVNSIWGRPLETLMNQEDKYLARMHRISVLGNIPPTIDELTNMGDEEVSNMAYATTHGRGRNRMQSQTNAERSNLLRWSSIAITSGNKSLYDQLFNLKDFPEGELMRILEFSVAKMDNMSKAESDEAFNGIYDNYGVAGEVFMRYVIANLPEVKKMLGKIQRKFDKAAGLTQRERFWSATAACAITAGVISKKLGLHNIDVAAVYEWAVATIGRMRVEVRPGVAGPLAHLGLFLNEHNNNMLIVNSTVDKRSGLMEVPVREPRGELITRFEPDTKQLFITIKILREWCSENQISYKGLVEDLHRMGACLGTLKKAMSRGSDMSTPAVSALVVDCTKATALDPEDTTPLPSPSDDDLQ
;
A
#
# COMPACT_ATOMS: atom_id res chain seq x y z
N VAL A 1 -13.91 12.04 -33.17
CA VAL A 1 -13.49 12.26 -34.57
C VAL A 1 -12.04 12.70 -34.56
N LEU A 2 -11.17 11.98 -35.27
CA LEU A 2 -9.76 12.36 -35.42
C LEU A 2 -9.63 13.60 -36.31
N SER A 3 -8.67 14.49 -36.02
CA SER A 3 -8.30 15.54 -36.99
C SER A 3 -7.77 14.91 -38.27
N LYS A 4 -7.85 15.64 -39.38
CA LYS A 4 -7.39 15.16 -40.69
C LYS A 4 -5.92 14.70 -40.70
N ASP A 5 -5.06 15.45 -39.98
CA ASP A 5 -3.63 15.10 -39.88
C ASP A 5 -3.41 13.82 -39.08
N LYS A 6 -4.13 13.67 -37.95
CA LYS A 6 -4.03 12.47 -37.12
C LYS A 6 -4.64 11.23 -37.81
N PHE A 7 -5.69 11.41 -38.59
CA PHE A 7 -6.21 10.33 -39.44
C PHE A 7 -5.21 9.88 -40.47
N ARG A 8 -4.54 10.85 -41.15
CA ARG A 8 -3.47 10.56 -42.13
C ARG A 8 -2.31 9.82 -41.49
N GLU A 9 -1.89 10.22 -40.31
CA GLU A 9 -0.81 9.58 -39.56
C GLU A 9 -1.16 8.11 -39.23
N VAL A 10 -2.34 7.86 -38.72
CA VAL A 10 -2.82 6.51 -38.37
C VAL A 10 -2.88 5.60 -39.58
N ILE A 11 -3.44 6.04 -40.70
CA ILE A 11 -3.53 5.21 -41.91
C ILE A 11 -2.16 4.99 -42.58
N ALA A 12 -1.27 5.99 -42.51
CA ALA A 12 0.11 5.85 -43.01
C ALA A 12 0.90 4.81 -42.21
N PHE A 13 0.72 4.77 -40.90
CA PHE A 13 1.30 3.73 -40.05
C PHE A 13 0.83 2.32 -40.42
N GLN A 14 -0.39 2.19 -40.99
CA GLN A 14 -0.95 0.93 -41.50
C GLN A 14 -0.59 0.67 -42.99
N GLY A 15 0.36 1.43 -43.55
CA GLY A 15 0.80 1.28 -44.92
C GLY A 15 -0.13 1.91 -45.97
N VAL A 16 -1.15 2.66 -45.55
CA VAL A 16 -2.07 3.32 -46.48
C VAL A 16 -1.70 4.79 -46.65
N THR A 17 -1.37 5.21 -47.85
CA THR A 17 -1.05 6.60 -48.19
C THR A 17 -2.19 7.25 -48.97
N ALA A 18 -2.73 8.35 -48.47
CA ALA A 18 -3.74 9.14 -49.16
C ALA A 18 -3.48 10.64 -48.93
N TYR A 19 -3.62 11.43 -50.01
CA TYR A 19 -3.37 12.86 -50.01
C TYR A 19 -4.55 13.64 -50.55
N ASN A 20 -4.75 14.86 -50.07
CA ASN A 20 -5.72 15.84 -50.57
C ASN A 20 -7.14 15.22 -50.68
N LYS A 21 -7.80 15.35 -51.82
CA LYS A 21 -9.17 14.89 -52.09
C LYS A 21 -9.37 13.38 -51.82
N LYS A 22 -8.32 12.55 -52.05
CA LYS A 22 -8.37 11.11 -51.74
C LYS A 22 -8.46 10.85 -50.26
N LEU A 23 -7.74 11.64 -49.46
CA LEU A 23 -7.84 11.56 -47.98
C LEU A 23 -9.22 11.97 -47.51
N ASP A 24 -9.80 13.05 -48.01
CA ASP A 24 -11.15 13.51 -47.68
C ASP A 24 -12.22 12.49 -48.02
N ASN A 25 -12.12 11.87 -49.23
CA ASN A 25 -13.01 10.80 -49.63
C ASN A 25 -12.90 9.57 -48.72
N LEU A 26 -11.68 9.19 -48.35
CA LEU A 26 -11.46 8.06 -47.41
C LEU A 26 -12.03 8.37 -46.03
N MET A 27 -11.83 9.58 -45.53
CA MET A 27 -12.43 10.00 -44.25
C MET A 27 -13.96 9.98 -44.31
N ALA A 28 -14.56 10.49 -45.37
CA ALA A 28 -16.01 10.48 -45.60
C ALA A 28 -16.54 9.02 -45.65
N TYR A 29 -15.85 8.15 -46.40
CA TYR A 29 -16.20 6.73 -46.48
C TYR A 29 -16.16 6.05 -45.11
N VAL A 30 -15.05 6.20 -44.35
CA VAL A 30 -14.90 5.61 -43.02
C VAL A 30 -15.96 6.17 -42.06
N THR A 31 -16.22 7.48 -42.11
CA THR A 31 -17.25 8.11 -41.26
C THR A 31 -18.66 7.55 -41.56
N ARG A 32 -19.01 7.38 -42.84
CA ARG A 32 -20.29 6.79 -43.22
C ARG A 32 -20.36 5.32 -42.78
N TRP A 33 -19.31 4.55 -43.04
CA TRP A 33 -19.26 3.14 -42.62
C TRP A 33 -19.40 2.97 -41.13
N VAL A 34 -18.70 3.76 -40.32
CA VAL A 34 -18.86 3.76 -38.85
C VAL A 34 -20.26 4.14 -38.44
N GLY A 35 -20.90 5.13 -39.11
CA GLY A 35 -22.28 5.52 -38.85
C GLY A 35 -23.28 4.38 -39.15
N GLU A 36 -23.07 3.64 -40.22
CA GLU A 36 -23.91 2.47 -40.56
C GLU A 36 -23.71 1.33 -39.53
N LEU A 37 -22.45 1.06 -39.12
CA LEU A 37 -22.16 0.08 -38.05
C LEU A 37 -22.80 0.44 -36.70
N GLN A 38 -22.84 1.72 -36.37
CA GLN A 38 -23.45 2.21 -35.13
C GLN A 38 -25.00 2.04 -35.12
N GLN A 39 -25.65 2.01 -36.28
CA GLN A 39 -27.09 1.74 -36.43
C GLN A 39 -27.42 0.25 -36.26
N LEU A 40 -26.46 -0.63 -36.51
CA LEU A 40 -26.61 -2.06 -36.30
C LEU A 40 -26.46 -2.38 -34.80
N SER A 41 -27.29 -1.98 -33.91
CA SER A 41 -27.35 -2.16 -32.43
C SER A 41 -26.38 -3.15 -31.74
N GLU A 42 -25.48 -3.77 -32.48
CA GLU A 42 -24.44 -4.73 -32.07
C GLU A 42 -23.04 -4.13 -31.99
N ALA A 43 -22.90 -2.79 -32.02
CA ALA A 43 -21.58 -2.15 -31.92
C ALA A 43 -20.96 -2.44 -30.57
N GLU A 44 -19.86 -3.19 -30.60
CA GLU A 44 -19.06 -3.48 -29.43
C GLU A 44 -18.40 -2.21 -28.89
N LYS A 45 -18.48 -1.99 -27.57
CA LYS A 45 -17.86 -0.84 -26.92
C LYS A 45 -16.36 -1.06 -26.76
N ALA A 46 -15.55 -0.23 -27.39
CA ALA A 46 -14.11 -0.22 -27.11
C ALA A 46 -13.85 0.15 -25.64
N ARG A 47 -13.22 -0.75 -24.90
CA ARG A 47 -12.96 -0.57 -23.46
C ARG A 47 -11.69 0.23 -23.23
N GLN A 48 -11.76 1.25 -22.37
CA GLN A 48 -10.63 2.06 -21.96
C GLN A 48 -9.93 1.51 -20.70
N GLN A 49 -10.52 0.50 -20.07
CA GLN A 49 -10.07 -0.08 -18.82
C GLN A 49 -10.45 -1.57 -18.77
N PHE A 50 -9.62 -2.37 -18.14
CA PHE A 50 -9.90 -3.76 -17.77
C PHE A 50 -10.65 -3.83 -16.43
N GLY A 51 -11.06 -5.03 -16.04
CA GLY A 51 -11.79 -5.24 -14.79
C GLY A 51 -13.30 -5.24 -14.96
N TRP A 52 -13.99 -4.94 -13.89
CA TRP A 52 -15.46 -4.95 -13.81
C TRP A 52 -16.12 -3.84 -14.62
N CYS A 53 -17.16 -4.17 -15.35
CA CYS A 53 -17.97 -3.25 -16.11
C CYS A 53 -19.46 -3.65 -16.10
N GLU A 54 -20.32 -2.73 -16.53
CA GLU A 54 -21.75 -2.92 -16.72
C GLU A 54 -22.46 -3.54 -15.49
N ASP A 55 -22.44 -2.80 -14.39
CA ASP A 55 -23.09 -3.18 -13.12
C ASP A 55 -22.63 -4.54 -12.57
N ASP A 56 -21.34 -4.83 -12.74
CA ASP A 56 -20.68 -6.05 -12.27
C ASP A 56 -21.16 -7.35 -12.97
N THR A 57 -21.72 -7.24 -14.17
CA THR A 57 -22.17 -8.40 -14.97
C THR A 57 -21.09 -8.93 -15.91
N LYS A 58 -20.02 -8.15 -16.13
CA LYS A 58 -18.94 -8.45 -17.06
C LYS A 58 -17.59 -8.08 -16.48
N PHE A 59 -16.55 -8.82 -16.90
CA PHE A 59 -15.16 -8.56 -16.53
C PHE A 59 -14.25 -8.61 -17.75
N VAL A 60 -13.52 -7.53 -18.01
CA VAL A 60 -12.66 -7.40 -19.19
C VAL A 60 -11.20 -7.70 -18.87
N VAL A 61 -10.58 -8.54 -19.68
CA VAL A 61 -9.13 -8.84 -19.63
C VAL A 61 -8.57 -8.85 -21.05
N GLY A 62 -7.76 -7.87 -21.39
CA GLY A 62 -7.26 -7.71 -22.76
C GLY A 62 -8.42 -7.51 -23.74
N ASN A 63 -8.49 -8.36 -24.76
CA ASN A 63 -9.57 -8.38 -25.76
C ASN A 63 -10.69 -9.38 -25.41
N ARG A 64 -10.80 -9.79 -24.16
CA ARG A 64 -11.81 -10.77 -23.71
C ARG A 64 -12.77 -10.12 -22.73
N GLU A 65 -14.04 -10.20 -23.01
CA GLU A 65 -15.14 -9.85 -22.12
C GLU A 65 -15.73 -11.12 -21.53
N ILE A 66 -15.46 -11.36 -20.25
CA ILE A 66 -15.88 -12.54 -19.51
C ILE A 66 -17.27 -12.27 -18.92
N THR A 67 -18.21 -13.19 -19.14
CA THR A 67 -19.57 -13.18 -18.59
C THR A 67 -19.85 -14.51 -17.89
N ALA A 68 -20.99 -14.63 -17.21
CA ALA A 68 -21.43 -15.90 -16.64
C ALA A 68 -21.62 -16.99 -17.72
N ALA A 69 -22.11 -16.61 -18.90
CA ALA A 69 -22.40 -17.52 -20.00
C ALA A 69 -21.17 -17.95 -20.78
N GLY A 70 -20.14 -17.08 -20.88
CA GLY A 70 -18.95 -17.36 -21.69
C GLY A 70 -18.04 -16.17 -21.84
N VAL A 71 -17.23 -16.19 -22.89
CA VAL A 71 -16.24 -15.14 -23.19
C VAL A 71 -16.51 -14.62 -24.59
N ASN A 72 -16.69 -13.31 -24.68
CA ASN A 72 -16.89 -12.59 -25.93
C ASN A 72 -15.61 -11.81 -26.29
N TYR A 73 -15.50 -11.42 -27.54
CA TYR A 73 -14.47 -10.48 -27.96
C TYR A 73 -14.80 -9.07 -27.42
N SER A 74 -13.80 -8.35 -26.95
CA SER A 74 -13.93 -6.96 -26.51
C SER A 74 -12.88 -6.12 -27.22
N PRO A 75 -13.27 -5.18 -28.11
CA PRO A 75 -12.30 -4.36 -28.81
C PRO A 75 -11.55 -3.42 -27.88
N SER A 76 -10.25 -3.30 -28.08
CA SER A 76 -9.39 -2.37 -27.34
C SER A 76 -9.64 -0.94 -27.82
N SER A 77 -9.56 0.01 -26.92
CA SER A 77 -9.40 1.43 -27.27
C SER A 77 -7.94 1.73 -27.60
N ALA A 78 -7.66 2.93 -28.15
CA ALA A 78 -6.29 3.38 -28.37
C ALA A 78 -5.45 3.39 -27.07
N ALA A 79 -6.07 3.56 -25.90
CA ALA A 79 -5.39 3.57 -24.61
C ALA A 79 -5.04 2.16 -24.11
N THR A 80 -5.72 1.11 -24.57
CA THR A 80 -5.58 -0.26 -24.07
C THR A 80 -5.03 -1.23 -25.11
N ALA A 81 -4.89 -0.81 -26.38
CA ALA A 81 -4.55 -1.70 -27.49
C ALA A 81 -3.21 -2.43 -27.27
N GLU A 82 -2.18 -1.71 -26.87
CA GLU A 82 -0.86 -2.30 -26.60
C GLU A 82 -0.91 -3.27 -25.41
N LEU A 83 -1.50 -2.84 -24.28
CA LEU A 83 -1.63 -3.68 -23.11
C LEU A 83 -2.50 -4.92 -23.36
N ALA A 84 -3.54 -4.83 -24.20
CA ALA A 84 -4.39 -5.95 -24.51
C ALA A 84 -3.62 -7.13 -25.15
N THR A 85 -2.54 -6.85 -25.87
CA THR A 85 -1.68 -7.88 -26.47
C THR A 85 -0.90 -8.69 -25.42
N LEU A 86 -0.72 -8.15 -24.22
CA LEU A 86 -0.05 -8.80 -23.10
C LEU A 86 -1.00 -9.69 -22.29
N TYR A 87 -2.30 -9.38 -22.30
CA TYR A 87 -3.32 -10.09 -21.54
C TYR A 87 -4.04 -11.15 -22.38
N THR A 88 -3.23 -11.99 -23.04
CA THR A 88 -3.65 -13.14 -23.84
C THR A 88 -3.66 -14.43 -23.03
N LYS A 89 -4.05 -15.55 -23.63
CA LYS A 89 -4.00 -16.88 -23.03
C LYS A 89 -3.15 -17.85 -23.85
N LYS A 90 -2.45 -18.74 -23.15
CA LYS A 90 -1.68 -19.85 -23.71
C LYS A 90 -1.79 -21.07 -22.81
N GLY A 91 -1.67 -22.28 -23.37
CA GLY A 91 -1.65 -23.52 -22.62
C GLY A 91 -3.02 -23.97 -22.10
N THR A 92 -3.01 -24.78 -21.06
CA THR A 92 -4.21 -25.40 -20.50
C THR A 92 -4.35 -25.11 -19.01
N ILE A 93 -5.59 -25.18 -18.51
CA ILE A 93 -5.89 -25.05 -17.09
C ILE A 93 -5.22 -26.14 -16.24
N HIS A 94 -5.13 -27.35 -16.78
CA HIS A 94 -4.53 -28.48 -16.09
C HIS A 94 -3.04 -28.28 -15.85
N GLU A 95 -2.30 -27.88 -16.87
CA GLU A 95 -0.86 -27.62 -16.75
C GLU A 95 -0.60 -26.37 -15.88
N TRP A 96 -1.43 -25.33 -15.99
CA TRP A 96 -1.35 -24.19 -15.09
C TRP A 96 -1.54 -24.60 -13.61
N ALA A 97 -2.53 -25.48 -13.34
CA ALA A 97 -2.80 -25.97 -11.99
C ALA A 97 -1.64 -26.81 -11.42
N LYS A 98 -0.94 -27.59 -12.25
CA LYS A 98 0.26 -28.31 -11.81
C LYS A 98 1.32 -27.35 -11.29
N VAL A 99 1.55 -26.25 -11.99
CA VAL A 99 2.52 -25.23 -11.56
C VAL A 99 2.06 -24.57 -10.26
N ALA A 100 0.80 -24.16 -10.16
CA ALA A 100 0.24 -23.58 -8.95
C ALA A 100 0.37 -24.49 -7.73
N ASN A 101 0.28 -25.80 -7.92
CA ASN A 101 0.39 -26.81 -6.87
C ASN A 101 1.81 -26.94 -6.26
N ASN A 102 2.84 -26.34 -6.84
CA ASN A 102 4.13 -26.19 -6.15
C ASN A 102 4.01 -25.36 -4.86
N TYR A 103 3.01 -24.50 -4.76
CA TYR A 103 2.73 -23.73 -3.55
C TYR A 103 1.88 -24.48 -2.50
N ALA A 104 1.47 -25.72 -2.79
CA ALA A 104 0.80 -26.58 -1.82
C ALA A 104 1.76 -27.23 -0.80
N ARG A 105 3.07 -27.13 -1.02
CA ARG A 105 4.09 -27.63 -0.11
C ARG A 105 4.15 -26.75 1.15
N SER A 106 4.31 -27.34 2.31
CA SER A 106 4.48 -26.62 3.59
C SER A 106 5.63 -25.62 3.53
N GLY A 107 5.49 -24.48 4.19
CA GLY A 107 6.45 -23.37 4.17
C GLY A 107 6.28 -22.42 2.97
N ASN A 108 5.27 -22.64 2.13
CA ASN A 108 4.96 -21.78 0.98
C ASN A 108 3.70 -20.92 1.19
N GLU A 109 3.25 -20.76 2.41
CA GLU A 109 2.00 -20.07 2.74
C GLU A 109 2.01 -18.61 2.22
N VAL A 110 3.14 -17.93 2.28
CA VAL A 110 3.28 -16.56 1.72
C VAL A 110 3.09 -16.56 0.20
N ARG A 111 3.60 -17.56 -0.50
CA ARG A 111 3.44 -17.72 -1.96
C ARG A 111 1.99 -18.04 -2.32
N ALA A 112 1.41 -18.97 -1.59
CA ALA A 112 0.00 -19.35 -1.74
C ALA A 112 -0.94 -18.17 -1.44
N PHE A 113 -0.72 -17.44 -0.35
CA PHE A 113 -1.48 -16.25 -0.01
C PHE A 113 -1.39 -15.17 -1.10
N THR A 114 -0.18 -14.94 -1.64
CA THR A 114 0.03 -13.95 -2.71
C THR A 114 -0.65 -14.41 -4.01
N LEU A 115 -0.60 -15.70 -4.35
CA LEU A 115 -1.36 -16.25 -5.48
C LEU A 115 -2.87 -16.05 -5.30
N PHE A 116 -3.38 -16.31 -4.10
CA PHE A 116 -4.80 -16.07 -3.78
C PHE A 116 -5.15 -14.59 -3.89
N ALA A 117 -4.27 -13.69 -3.44
CA ALA A 117 -4.45 -12.25 -3.59
C ALA A 117 -4.46 -11.81 -5.06
N GLY A 118 -3.72 -12.52 -5.92
CA GLY A 118 -3.75 -12.34 -7.37
C GLY A 118 -5.15 -12.56 -7.99
N PHE A 119 -5.87 -13.57 -7.56
CA PHE A 119 -7.29 -13.76 -7.89
C PHE A 119 -8.17 -12.77 -7.11
N GLY A 120 -7.86 -12.59 -5.82
CA GLY A 120 -8.63 -11.76 -4.89
C GLY A 120 -8.66 -10.28 -5.25
N SER A 121 -7.70 -9.81 -6.05
CA SER A 121 -7.68 -8.44 -6.56
C SER A 121 -8.97 -8.07 -7.30
N ALA A 122 -9.54 -9.01 -8.06
CA ALA A 122 -10.84 -8.81 -8.72
C ALA A 122 -12.01 -8.65 -7.73
N LEU A 123 -11.89 -9.16 -6.51
CA LEU A 123 -12.91 -9.05 -5.46
C LEU A 123 -12.75 -7.76 -4.62
N PHE A 124 -11.61 -7.09 -4.70
CA PHE A 124 -11.27 -5.96 -3.84
C PHE A 124 -12.25 -4.78 -3.99
N LYS A 125 -12.83 -4.60 -5.17
CA LYS A 125 -13.90 -3.63 -5.44
C LYS A 125 -15.06 -3.73 -4.43
N PHE A 126 -15.37 -4.93 -3.95
CA PHE A 126 -16.52 -5.16 -3.07
C PHE A 126 -16.23 -4.90 -1.60
N THR A 127 -15.00 -4.52 -1.27
CA THR A 127 -14.59 -4.08 0.09
C THR A 127 -14.85 -2.60 0.35
N LYS A 128 -15.24 -1.83 -0.67
CA LYS A 128 -15.39 -0.36 -0.65
C LYS A 128 -14.06 0.39 -0.45
N LEU A 129 -12.92 -0.30 -0.58
CA LEU A 129 -11.60 0.30 -0.60
C LEU A 129 -11.06 0.36 -2.03
N SER A 130 -10.15 1.29 -2.28
CA SER A 130 -9.65 1.52 -3.65
C SER A 130 -8.36 0.79 -3.97
N GLY A 131 -7.63 0.32 -2.97
CA GLY A 131 -6.41 -0.43 -3.20
C GLY A 131 -5.69 -0.81 -1.93
N SER A 132 -4.78 -1.78 -2.05
CA SER A 132 -3.87 -2.23 -1.01
C SER A 132 -2.59 -2.72 -1.68
N ILE A 133 -1.51 -2.84 -0.92
CA ILE A 133 -0.21 -3.30 -1.42
C ILE A 133 0.21 -4.55 -0.62
N ILE A 134 0.65 -5.58 -1.34
CA ILE A 134 1.43 -6.67 -0.76
C ILE A 134 2.87 -6.47 -1.22
N HIS A 135 3.79 -6.32 -0.28
CA HIS A 135 5.22 -6.22 -0.55
C HIS A 135 5.95 -7.51 -0.16
N LEU A 136 6.71 -8.05 -1.10
CA LEU A 136 7.51 -9.25 -0.91
C LEU A 136 8.97 -8.83 -0.72
N THR A 137 9.51 -9.04 0.47
CA THR A 137 10.88 -8.63 0.78
C THR A 137 11.77 -9.81 1.19
N ASN A 138 13.04 -9.70 0.90
CA ASN A 138 14.13 -10.52 1.44
C ASN A 138 15.46 -9.91 1.01
N ASN A 139 16.43 -9.83 1.91
CA ASN A 139 17.77 -9.30 1.65
C ASN A 139 18.59 -10.17 0.69
N GLY A 140 18.23 -11.45 0.53
CA GLY A 140 18.87 -12.38 -0.40
C GLY A 140 18.25 -12.31 -1.80
N SER A 141 19.09 -12.46 -2.83
CA SER A 141 18.63 -12.69 -4.20
C SER A 141 18.26 -14.16 -4.43
N GLY A 142 17.42 -14.42 -5.44
CA GLY A 142 17.11 -15.79 -5.88
C GLY A 142 16.17 -16.57 -4.95
N VAL A 143 15.47 -15.90 -4.01
CA VAL A 143 14.45 -16.55 -3.16
C VAL A 143 13.10 -16.73 -3.85
N GLY A 144 12.95 -16.28 -5.10
CA GLY A 144 11.74 -16.48 -5.91
C GLY A 144 10.68 -15.37 -5.78
N LYS A 145 11.01 -14.16 -5.33
CA LYS A 145 10.06 -13.02 -5.25
C LYS A 145 9.42 -12.73 -6.61
N SER A 146 10.23 -12.53 -7.66
CA SER A 146 9.74 -12.26 -9.02
C SER A 146 8.96 -13.45 -9.58
N THR A 147 9.34 -14.71 -9.23
CA THR A 147 8.59 -15.90 -9.65
C THR A 147 7.17 -15.92 -9.07
N ILE A 148 6.97 -15.43 -7.86
CA ILE A 148 5.64 -15.27 -7.28
C ILE A 148 4.82 -14.26 -8.11
N GLN A 149 5.42 -13.15 -8.50
CA GLN A 149 4.75 -12.14 -9.33
C GLN A 149 4.43 -12.69 -10.73
N TYR A 150 5.33 -13.49 -11.34
CA TYR A 150 5.05 -14.18 -12.60
C TYR A 150 3.88 -15.16 -12.48
N MET A 151 3.81 -15.90 -11.37
CA MET A 151 2.68 -16.80 -11.12
C MET A 151 1.37 -16.05 -10.96
N VAL A 152 1.38 -14.89 -10.30
CA VAL A 152 0.21 -14.00 -10.20
C VAL A 152 -0.19 -13.45 -11.58
N ASN A 153 0.78 -12.97 -12.34
CA ASN A 153 0.54 -12.45 -13.69
C ASN A 153 -0.05 -13.52 -14.62
N SER A 154 0.42 -14.77 -14.49
CA SER A 154 -0.05 -15.91 -15.29
C SER A 154 -1.55 -16.21 -15.13
N ILE A 155 -2.18 -15.75 -14.06
CA ILE A 155 -3.64 -15.84 -13.89
C ILE A 155 -4.34 -15.10 -15.05
N TRP A 156 -3.82 -13.93 -15.45
CA TRP A 156 -4.49 -12.97 -16.30
C TRP A 156 -3.91 -12.85 -17.71
N GLY A 157 -2.59 -13.03 -17.87
CA GLY A 157 -1.88 -12.79 -19.12
C GLY A 157 -0.43 -13.29 -19.08
N ARG A 158 0.39 -12.73 -19.97
CA ARG A 158 1.81 -13.09 -20.12
C ARG A 158 2.59 -12.75 -18.84
N PRO A 159 3.31 -13.71 -18.24
CA PRO A 159 3.88 -13.55 -16.90
C PRO A 159 4.92 -12.45 -16.78
N LEU A 160 5.85 -12.35 -17.75
CA LEU A 160 6.95 -11.37 -17.71
C LEU A 160 6.55 -10.01 -18.18
N GLU A 161 5.94 -9.97 -19.36
CA GLU A 161 5.67 -8.73 -20.09
C GLU A 161 4.62 -7.87 -19.36
N THR A 162 3.85 -8.47 -18.48
CA THR A 162 2.89 -7.75 -17.63
C THR A 162 3.51 -7.19 -16.35
N LEU A 163 4.71 -7.64 -15.98
CA LEU A 163 5.44 -7.11 -14.82
C LEU A 163 5.97 -5.71 -15.13
N MET A 164 5.77 -4.78 -14.22
CA MET A 164 6.39 -3.46 -14.19
C MET A 164 7.68 -3.51 -13.38
N ASN A 165 8.58 -2.57 -13.64
CA ASN A 165 9.80 -2.41 -12.84
C ASN A 165 9.93 -0.97 -12.30
N GLN A 166 10.92 -0.74 -11.44
CA GLN A 166 11.14 0.58 -10.85
C GLN A 166 11.58 1.65 -11.86
N GLU A 167 12.20 1.26 -12.98
CA GLU A 167 12.66 2.19 -14.04
C GLU A 167 11.49 2.76 -14.83
N ASP A 168 10.32 2.12 -14.81
CA ASP A 168 9.10 2.67 -15.38
C ASP A 168 8.78 4.01 -14.73
N LYS A 169 8.63 5.05 -15.51
CA LYS A 169 8.29 6.38 -15.00
C LYS A 169 7.00 6.33 -14.17
N TYR A 170 6.97 7.03 -13.06
CA TYR A 170 5.82 7.10 -12.14
C TYR A 170 4.47 7.27 -12.87
N LEU A 171 4.41 8.19 -13.85
CA LEU A 171 3.17 8.44 -14.60
C LEU A 171 2.76 7.26 -15.47
N ALA A 172 3.72 6.52 -16.05
CA ALA A 172 3.45 5.32 -16.84
C ALA A 172 2.92 4.20 -15.95
N ARG A 173 3.52 3.99 -14.76
CA ARG A 173 3.02 3.05 -13.74
C ARG A 173 1.58 3.38 -13.32
N MET A 174 1.30 4.64 -12.98
CA MET A 174 -0.05 5.08 -12.58
C MET A 174 -1.08 4.92 -13.71
N HIS A 175 -0.68 5.20 -14.95
CA HIS A 175 -1.54 4.97 -16.11
C HIS A 175 -1.83 3.47 -16.28
N ARG A 176 -0.81 2.62 -16.20
CA ARG A 176 -0.96 1.16 -16.31
C ARG A 176 -1.87 0.60 -15.20
N ILE A 177 -1.68 1.01 -13.94
CA ILE A 177 -2.56 0.66 -12.82
C ILE A 177 -4.01 1.08 -13.11
N SER A 178 -4.20 2.28 -13.65
CA SER A 178 -5.54 2.76 -13.98
C SER A 178 -6.21 1.96 -15.09
N VAL A 179 -5.46 1.51 -16.10
CA VAL A 179 -5.97 0.63 -17.16
C VAL A 179 -6.31 -0.76 -16.65
N LEU A 180 -5.49 -1.30 -15.74
CA LEU A 180 -5.71 -2.63 -15.15
C LEU A 180 -6.99 -2.72 -14.31
N GLY A 181 -7.40 -1.62 -13.68
CA GLY A 181 -8.65 -1.52 -12.93
C GLY A 181 -8.73 -2.44 -11.71
N ASN A 182 -9.14 -3.69 -11.89
CA ASN A 182 -9.28 -4.69 -10.82
C ASN A 182 -8.30 -5.87 -10.97
N ILE A 183 -7.51 -5.89 -12.04
CA ILE A 183 -6.42 -6.84 -12.24
C ILE A 183 -5.24 -6.39 -11.38
N PRO A 184 -4.54 -7.30 -10.66
CA PRO A 184 -3.43 -6.92 -9.79
C PRO A 184 -2.28 -6.32 -10.59
N PRO A 185 -1.87 -5.08 -10.33
CA PRO A 185 -0.60 -4.57 -10.85
C PRO A 185 0.56 -5.22 -10.08
N THR A 186 1.58 -5.67 -10.80
CA THR A 186 2.81 -6.22 -10.23
C THR A 186 4.00 -5.31 -10.56
N ILE A 187 4.84 -5.01 -9.57
CA ILE A 187 6.00 -4.12 -9.72
C ILE A 187 7.20 -4.79 -9.05
N ASP A 188 8.24 -5.06 -9.82
CA ASP A 188 9.45 -5.70 -9.30
C ASP A 188 10.53 -4.67 -8.93
N GLU A 189 11.40 -5.06 -8.00
CA GLU A 189 12.65 -4.41 -7.62
C GLU A 189 12.48 -2.95 -7.13
N LEU A 190 11.70 -2.73 -6.08
CA LEU A 190 11.56 -1.39 -5.47
C LEU A 190 12.75 -0.96 -4.59
N THR A 191 13.83 -1.73 -4.56
CA THR A 191 14.98 -1.55 -3.63
C THR A 191 15.63 -0.18 -3.70
N ASN A 192 15.67 0.44 -4.89
CA ASN A 192 16.30 1.74 -5.12
C ASN A 192 15.31 2.91 -5.14
N MET A 193 14.05 2.65 -4.85
CA MET A 193 13.06 3.72 -4.72
C MET A 193 13.36 4.56 -3.47
N GLY A 194 13.32 5.88 -3.61
CA GLY A 194 13.53 6.78 -2.47
C GLY A 194 12.37 6.73 -1.48
N ASP A 195 12.63 7.00 -0.22
CA ASP A 195 11.66 6.87 0.88
C ASP A 195 10.39 7.72 0.63
N GLU A 196 10.55 8.92 0.10
CA GLU A 196 9.43 9.81 -0.27
C GLU A 196 8.61 9.25 -1.44
N GLU A 197 9.25 8.61 -2.40
CA GLU A 197 8.57 7.98 -3.54
C GLU A 197 7.76 6.75 -3.07
N VAL A 198 8.26 5.98 -2.10
CA VAL A 198 7.54 4.87 -1.45
C VAL A 198 6.28 5.37 -0.78
N SER A 199 6.35 6.44 0.02
CA SER A 199 5.18 7.07 0.64
C SER A 199 4.16 7.52 -0.40
N ASN A 200 4.61 8.23 -1.43
CA ASN A 200 3.75 8.69 -2.53
C ASN A 200 3.11 7.54 -3.30
N MET A 201 3.85 6.45 -3.54
CA MET A 201 3.32 5.26 -4.20
C MET A 201 2.25 4.58 -3.34
N ALA A 202 2.46 4.45 -2.03
CA ALA A 202 1.50 3.85 -1.11
C ALA A 202 0.15 4.59 -1.17
N TYR A 203 0.16 5.91 -1.09
CA TYR A 203 -1.06 6.70 -1.21
C TYR A 203 -1.67 6.66 -2.61
N ALA A 204 -0.87 6.86 -3.66
CA ALA A 204 -1.38 6.94 -5.03
C ALA A 204 -2.04 5.62 -5.45
N THR A 205 -1.39 4.49 -5.21
CA THR A 205 -1.91 3.16 -5.55
C THR A 205 -3.23 2.86 -4.83
N THR A 206 -3.33 3.27 -3.56
CA THR A 206 -4.50 2.98 -2.73
C THR A 206 -5.61 4.04 -2.81
N HIS A 207 -5.35 5.16 -3.50
CA HIS A 207 -6.35 6.22 -3.68
C HIS A 207 -7.43 5.88 -4.72
N GLY A 208 -7.15 4.96 -5.65
CA GLY A 208 -8.11 4.44 -6.64
C GLY A 208 -8.48 5.40 -7.76
N ARG A 209 -7.74 6.49 -7.93
CA ARG A 209 -7.90 7.45 -9.03
C ARG A 209 -6.60 8.15 -9.35
N GLY A 210 -6.41 8.49 -10.64
CA GLY A 210 -5.28 9.32 -11.06
C GLY A 210 -5.41 10.78 -10.58
N ARG A 211 -4.30 11.51 -10.64
CA ARG A 211 -4.29 12.95 -10.34
C ARG A 211 -5.09 13.71 -11.40
N ASN A 212 -5.93 14.63 -10.99
CA ASN A 212 -6.61 15.53 -11.90
C ASN A 212 -5.59 16.50 -12.53
N ARG A 213 -5.79 16.84 -13.78
CA ARG A 213 -4.94 17.77 -14.54
C ARG A 213 -5.81 18.78 -15.27
N MET A 214 -5.34 20.02 -15.35
CA MET A 214 -5.96 21.05 -16.16
C MET A 214 -5.58 20.87 -17.64
N GLN A 215 -6.48 21.21 -18.53
CA GLN A 215 -6.20 21.35 -19.95
C GLN A 215 -5.57 22.72 -20.18
N SER A 216 -4.39 22.74 -20.80
CA SER A 216 -3.64 23.99 -21.03
C SER A 216 -4.38 24.98 -21.93
N GLN A 217 -5.28 24.52 -22.81
CA GLN A 217 -5.97 25.35 -23.79
C GLN A 217 -7.32 25.90 -23.32
N THR A 218 -7.99 25.22 -22.40
CA THR A 218 -9.40 25.54 -22.05
C THR A 218 -9.59 25.92 -20.60
N ASN A 219 -8.57 25.91 -19.76
CA ASN A 219 -8.67 26.02 -18.30
C ASN A 219 -9.72 25.07 -17.67
N ALA A 220 -10.14 24.04 -18.39
CA ALA A 220 -11.04 23.03 -17.89
C ALA A 220 -10.26 21.85 -17.26
N GLU A 221 -10.86 21.21 -16.28
CA GLU A 221 -10.30 19.98 -15.72
C GLU A 221 -10.31 18.87 -16.78
N ARG A 222 -9.19 18.19 -16.97
CA ARG A 222 -9.12 17.04 -17.88
C ARG A 222 -9.90 15.91 -17.26
N SER A 223 -10.92 15.41 -17.96
CA SER A 223 -11.68 14.26 -17.51
C SER A 223 -10.76 13.05 -17.26
N ASN A 224 -10.68 12.63 -16.02
CA ASN A 224 -10.01 11.39 -15.62
C ASN A 224 -11.07 10.46 -15.01
N LEU A 225 -11.68 9.65 -15.86
CA LEU A 225 -12.78 8.75 -15.49
C LEU A 225 -12.29 7.40 -14.97
N LEU A 226 -11.01 7.07 -15.16
CA LEU A 226 -10.45 5.79 -14.76
C LEU A 226 -10.39 5.71 -13.24
N ARG A 227 -10.95 4.64 -12.71
CA ARG A 227 -10.94 4.28 -11.30
C ARG A 227 -10.44 2.86 -11.18
N TRP A 228 -9.64 2.59 -10.17
CA TRP A 228 -9.21 1.23 -9.88
C TRP A 228 -9.53 0.84 -8.45
N SER A 229 -9.64 -0.45 -8.24
CA SER A 229 -9.76 -1.06 -6.93
C SER A 229 -9.10 -2.43 -7.01
N SER A 230 -7.85 -2.52 -6.56
CA SER A 230 -7.01 -3.68 -6.77
C SER A 230 -5.98 -3.87 -5.65
N ILE A 231 -5.40 -5.06 -5.59
CA ILE A 231 -4.28 -5.40 -4.72
C ILE A 231 -3.02 -5.34 -5.57
N ALA A 232 -2.15 -4.36 -5.33
CA ALA A 232 -0.84 -4.29 -5.97
C ALA A 232 0.14 -5.26 -5.29
N ILE A 233 0.95 -5.95 -6.08
CA ILE A 233 1.97 -6.87 -5.56
C ILE A 233 3.33 -6.36 -5.98
N THR A 234 4.15 -6.01 -5.00
CA THR A 234 5.48 -5.42 -5.20
C THR A 234 6.56 -6.30 -4.60
N SER A 235 7.79 -6.17 -5.05
CA SER A 235 8.93 -6.84 -4.46
C SER A 235 10.15 -5.93 -4.32
N GLY A 236 11.06 -6.28 -3.42
CA GLY A 236 12.30 -5.56 -3.19
C GLY A 236 13.25 -6.32 -2.26
N ASN A 237 14.49 -5.81 -2.15
CA ASN A 237 15.46 -6.35 -1.21
C ASN A 237 15.48 -5.57 0.12
N LYS A 238 14.78 -4.43 0.18
CA LYS A 238 14.61 -3.62 1.39
C LYS A 238 13.18 -3.68 1.88
N SER A 239 13.00 -3.55 3.18
CA SER A 239 11.70 -3.36 3.81
C SER A 239 11.15 -1.98 3.43
N LEU A 240 9.89 -1.91 2.98
CA LEU A 240 9.20 -0.64 2.79
C LEU A 240 8.85 0.00 4.14
N TYR A 241 8.65 -0.81 5.18
CA TYR A 241 8.41 -0.31 6.52
C TYR A 241 9.63 0.45 7.05
N ASP A 242 10.85 -0.12 6.92
CA ASP A 242 12.08 0.55 7.32
C ASP A 242 12.28 1.88 6.56
N GLN A 243 12.02 1.88 5.25
CA GLN A 243 12.10 3.10 4.44
C GLN A 243 11.08 4.17 4.90
N LEU A 244 9.86 3.76 5.25
CA LEU A 244 8.85 4.69 5.74
C LEU A 244 9.19 5.23 7.14
N PHE A 245 9.75 4.40 8.03
CA PHE A 245 10.23 4.84 9.33
C PHE A 245 11.44 5.77 9.24
N ASN A 246 12.32 5.62 8.23
CA ASN A 246 13.39 6.57 7.96
C ASN A 246 12.88 7.94 7.51
N LEU A 247 11.72 7.97 6.83
CA LEU A 247 11.13 9.22 6.35
C LEU A 247 10.33 9.96 7.43
N LYS A 248 9.67 9.21 8.32
CA LYS A 248 8.71 9.73 9.30
C LYS A 248 8.72 8.87 10.55
N ASP A 249 8.68 9.50 11.71
CA ASP A 249 8.58 8.77 12.99
C ASP A 249 7.31 7.90 13.10
N PHE A 250 6.21 8.33 12.44
CA PHE A 250 4.91 7.64 12.51
C PHE A 250 4.19 7.59 11.15
N PRO A 251 4.66 6.77 10.21
CA PRO A 251 4.04 6.63 8.89
C PRO A 251 2.79 5.72 8.90
N GLU A 252 1.93 5.86 9.90
CA GLU A 252 0.78 4.97 10.12
C GLU A 252 -0.12 4.86 8.90
N GLY A 253 -0.35 5.97 8.22
CA GLY A 253 -1.22 6.00 7.05
C GLY A 253 -0.72 5.11 5.92
N GLU A 254 0.58 5.09 5.66
CA GLU A 254 1.23 4.27 4.65
C GLU A 254 1.30 2.81 5.10
N LEU A 255 1.77 2.56 6.34
CA LEU A 255 1.93 1.21 6.90
C LEU A 255 0.62 0.42 6.87
N MET A 256 -0.49 1.06 7.22
CA MET A 256 -1.81 0.41 7.19
C MET A 256 -2.29 0.04 5.78
N ARG A 257 -1.65 0.54 4.72
CA ARG A 257 -1.96 0.21 3.32
C ARG A 257 -1.10 -0.89 2.74
N ILE A 258 -0.05 -1.28 3.42
CA ILE A 258 0.95 -2.24 2.97
C ILE A 258 0.91 -3.47 3.87
N LEU A 259 0.85 -4.67 3.28
CA LEU A 259 1.17 -5.93 3.93
C LEU A 259 2.56 -6.34 3.44
N GLU A 260 3.54 -6.35 4.32
CA GLU A 260 4.91 -6.72 4.00
C GLU A 260 5.22 -8.13 4.49
N PHE A 261 5.68 -9.00 3.57
CA PHE A 261 6.00 -10.37 3.89
C PHE A 261 7.42 -10.71 3.49
N SER A 262 8.17 -11.32 4.40
CA SER A 262 9.46 -11.92 4.09
C SER A 262 9.27 -13.23 3.33
N VAL A 263 10.02 -13.41 2.23
CA VAL A 263 9.99 -14.61 1.39
C VAL A 263 11.24 -15.44 1.64
N ALA A 264 11.10 -16.60 2.27
CA ALA A 264 12.20 -17.53 2.44
C ALA A 264 12.46 -18.34 1.15
N LYS A 265 13.66 -18.89 0.99
CA LYS A 265 13.97 -19.83 -0.10
C LYS A 265 13.14 -21.10 0.03
N MET A 266 12.78 -21.71 -1.09
CA MET A 266 12.11 -23.02 -1.10
C MET A 266 13.17 -24.13 -0.96
N ASP A 267 13.40 -24.60 0.26
CA ASP A 267 14.41 -25.64 0.53
C ASP A 267 13.96 -27.03 0.09
N ASN A 268 12.66 -27.23 -0.13
CA ASN A 268 12.05 -28.48 -0.53
C ASN A 268 11.82 -28.63 -2.05
N MET A 269 12.53 -27.84 -2.86
CA MET A 269 12.43 -27.84 -4.31
C MET A 269 13.84 -27.85 -4.93
N SER A 270 14.11 -28.82 -5.78
CA SER A 270 15.36 -28.88 -6.53
C SER A 270 15.43 -27.81 -7.61
N LYS A 271 16.65 -27.51 -8.11
CA LYS A 271 16.81 -26.56 -9.21
C LYS A 271 16.03 -27.00 -10.45
N ALA A 272 16.06 -28.29 -10.78
CA ALA A 272 15.35 -28.85 -11.95
C ALA A 272 13.82 -28.65 -11.83
N GLU A 273 13.23 -28.92 -10.66
CA GLU A 273 11.81 -28.67 -10.40
C GLU A 273 11.47 -27.18 -10.47
N SER A 274 12.38 -26.30 -10.00
CA SER A 274 12.21 -24.87 -10.09
C SER A 274 12.21 -24.37 -11.53
N ASP A 275 13.14 -24.87 -12.35
CA ASP A 275 13.25 -24.55 -13.78
C ASP A 275 12.03 -25.08 -14.55
N GLU A 276 11.54 -26.28 -14.23
CA GLU A 276 10.31 -26.85 -14.80
C GLU A 276 9.08 -26.03 -14.44
N ALA A 277 8.94 -25.63 -13.18
CA ALA A 277 7.85 -24.76 -12.74
C ALA A 277 7.89 -23.40 -13.42
N PHE A 278 9.07 -22.83 -13.57
CA PHE A 278 9.28 -21.57 -14.25
C PHE A 278 8.85 -21.64 -15.74
N ASN A 279 9.33 -22.68 -16.46
CA ASN A 279 8.91 -22.93 -17.84
C ASN A 279 7.40 -23.16 -17.94
N GLY A 280 6.83 -23.89 -16.98
CA GLY A 280 5.39 -24.14 -16.89
C GLY A 280 4.56 -22.86 -16.78
N ILE A 281 5.06 -21.82 -16.06
CA ILE A 281 4.42 -20.51 -15.98
C ILE A 281 4.39 -19.85 -17.37
N TYR A 282 5.48 -19.93 -18.15
CA TYR A 282 5.59 -19.34 -19.48
C TYR A 282 4.72 -20.00 -20.52
N ASP A 283 4.47 -21.28 -20.37
CA ASP A 283 3.70 -22.05 -21.32
C ASP A 283 2.20 -22.09 -20.98
N ASN A 284 1.83 -21.71 -19.76
CA ASN A 284 0.44 -21.76 -19.33
C ASN A 284 0.06 -20.47 -18.58
N TYR A 285 -0.69 -19.59 -19.25
CA TYR A 285 -1.13 -18.32 -18.66
C TYR A 285 -2.48 -17.83 -19.22
N GLY A 286 -3.14 -16.92 -18.52
CA GLY A 286 -4.37 -16.27 -18.90
C GLY A 286 -5.62 -17.15 -18.91
N VAL A 287 -5.49 -18.42 -18.52
CA VAL A 287 -6.57 -19.43 -18.51
C VAL A 287 -7.29 -19.48 -17.17
N ALA A 288 -6.59 -19.34 -16.07
CA ALA A 288 -7.14 -19.48 -14.73
C ALA A 288 -8.08 -18.33 -14.35
N GLY A 289 -7.73 -17.10 -14.70
CA GLY A 289 -8.55 -15.92 -14.44
C GLY A 289 -9.91 -15.95 -15.14
N GLU A 290 -9.96 -16.53 -16.35
CA GLU A 290 -11.22 -16.70 -17.10
C GLU A 290 -12.17 -17.64 -16.36
N VAL A 291 -11.70 -18.81 -15.93
CA VAL A 291 -12.49 -19.80 -15.20
C VAL A 291 -12.98 -19.23 -13.87
N PHE A 292 -12.07 -18.55 -13.15
CA PHE A 292 -12.39 -17.91 -11.88
C PHE A 292 -13.46 -16.83 -12.03
N MET A 293 -13.34 -15.93 -13.00
CA MET A 293 -14.27 -14.83 -13.18
C MET A 293 -15.64 -15.27 -13.68
N ARG A 294 -15.70 -16.27 -14.53
CA ARG A 294 -17.01 -16.85 -14.93
C ARG A 294 -17.81 -17.33 -13.72
N TYR A 295 -17.15 -18.04 -12.80
CA TYR A 295 -17.79 -18.48 -11.56
C TYR A 295 -18.19 -17.30 -10.66
N VAL A 296 -17.29 -16.32 -10.47
CA VAL A 296 -17.54 -15.14 -9.62
C VAL A 296 -18.75 -14.35 -10.14
N ILE A 297 -18.82 -14.11 -11.46
CA ILE A 297 -19.93 -13.38 -12.07
C ILE A 297 -21.26 -14.13 -11.91
N ALA A 298 -21.24 -15.45 -12.16
CA ALA A 298 -22.44 -16.29 -12.04
C ALA A 298 -22.97 -16.39 -10.60
N ASN A 299 -22.12 -16.20 -9.59
CA ASN A 299 -22.45 -16.37 -8.17
C ASN A 299 -22.13 -15.13 -7.34
N LEU A 300 -22.21 -13.95 -7.93
CA LEU A 300 -21.72 -12.71 -7.30
C LEU A 300 -22.35 -12.39 -5.94
N PRO A 301 -23.69 -12.56 -5.71
CA PRO A 301 -24.28 -12.34 -4.39
C PRO A 301 -23.71 -13.25 -3.31
N GLU A 302 -23.52 -14.52 -3.60
CA GLU A 302 -22.94 -15.52 -2.70
C GLU A 302 -21.47 -15.23 -2.41
N VAL A 303 -20.71 -14.80 -3.42
CA VAL A 303 -19.31 -14.40 -3.28
C VAL A 303 -19.19 -13.19 -2.37
N LYS A 304 -20.04 -12.16 -2.55
CA LYS A 304 -20.06 -10.97 -1.67
C LYS A 304 -20.40 -11.36 -0.22
N LYS A 305 -21.36 -12.28 -0.02
CA LYS A 305 -21.72 -12.79 1.31
C LYS A 305 -20.58 -13.58 1.95
N MET A 306 -19.90 -14.44 1.17
CA MET A 306 -18.73 -15.21 1.61
C MET A 306 -17.58 -14.27 2.01
N LEU A 307 -17.27 -13.27 1.18
CA LEU A 307 -16.23 -12.27 1.46
C LEU A 307 -16.49 -11.57 2.80
N GLY A 308 -17.69 -11.07 3.02
CA GLY A 308 -18.04 -10.41 4.29
C GLY A 308 -18.00 -11.35 5.51
N LYS A 309 -18.32 -12.65 5.33
CA LYS A 309 -18.22 -13.65 6.41
C LYS A 309 -16.75 -13.96 6.75
N ILE A 310 -15.91 -14.16 5.75
CA ILE A 310 -14.49 -14.44 5.91
C ILE A 310 -13.82 -13.23 6.55
N GLN A 311 -14.12 -12.00 6.11
CA GLN A 311 -13.57 -10.78 6.67
C GLN A 311 -13.83 -10.69 8.18
N ARG A 312 -15.08 -10.81 8.62
CA ARG A 312 -15.43 -10.76 10.04
C ARG A 312 -14.75 -11.87 10.86
N LYS A 313 -14.64 -13.09 10.29
CA LYS A 313 -13.94 -14.21 10.97
C LYS A 313 -12.46 -13.92 11.10
N PHE A 314 -11.83 -13.40 10.05
CA PHE A 314 -10.42 -13.05 10.02
C PHE A 314 -10.10 -11.91 11.00
N ASP A 315 -10.90 -10.83 11.00
CA ASP A 315 -10.73 -9.69 11.91
C ASP A 315 -10.76 -10.14 13.37
N LYS A 316 -11.72 -11.01 13.71
CA LYS A 316 -11.82 -11.56 15.06
C LYS A 316 -10.60 -12.42 15.42
N ALA A 317 -10.14 -13.28 14.51
CA ALA A 317 -9.04 -14.20 14.76
C ALA A 317 -7.68 -13.48 14.86
N ALA A 318 -7.41 -12.51 13.97
CA ALA A 318 -6.18 -11.73 13.96
C ALA A 318 -6.23 -10.47 14.86
N GLY A 319 -7.36 -10.22 15.54
CA GLY A 319 -7.58 -9.09 16.42
C GLY A 319 -7.58 -7.73 15.69
N LEU A 320 -7.94 -7.68 14.40
CA LEU A 320 -7.92 -6.45 13.61
C LEU A 320 -9.06 -5.51 13.99
N THR A 321 -8.81 -4.22 13.82
CA THR A 321 -9.75 -3.13 14.10
C THR A 321 -9.99 -2.28 12.85
N GLN A 322 -10.74 -1.18 12.98
CA GLN A 322 -10.94 -0.21 11.89
C GLN A 322 -9.62 0.39 11.36
N ARG A 323 -8.58 0.39 12.16
CA ARG A 323 -7.25 0.87 11.80
C ARG A 323 -6.64 0.01 10.68
N GLU A 324 -6.69 -1.29 10.83
CA GLU A 324 -6.11 -2.27 9.91
C GLU A 324 -7.07 -2.67 8.77
N ARG A 325 -8.05 -1.81 8.41
CA ARG A 325 -9.10 -2.13 7.41
C ARG A 325 -8.58 -2.56 6.05
N PHE A 326 -7.42 -2.04 5.60
CA PHE A 326 -6.83 -2.45 4.32
C PHE A 326 -6.26 -3.86 4.40
N TRP A 327 -5.61 -4.21 5.51
CA TRP A 327 -5.09 -5.56 5.76
C TRP A 327 -6.22 -6.58 5.84
N SER A 328 -7.26 -6.23 6.60
CA SER A 328 -8.50 -7.00 6.70
C SER A 328 -9.12 -7.29 5.34
N ALA A 329 -9.30 -6.27 4.52
CA ALA A 329 -9.88 -6.39 3.18
C ALA A 329 -9.00 -7.25 2.26
N THR A 330 -7.67 -7.07 2.30
CA THR A 330 -6.71 -7.83 1.49
C THR A 330 -6.75 -9.31 1.87
N ALA A 331 -6.67 -9.63 3.16
CA ALA A 331 -6.73 -10.98 3.65
C ALA A 331 -8.07 -11.65 3.31
N ALA A 332 -9.18 -10.95 3.49
CA ALA A 332 -10.50 -11.48 3.15
C ALA A 332 -10.63 -11.78 1.66
N CYS A 333 -10.16 -10.89 0.78
CA CYS A 333 -10.16 -11.12 -0.67
C CYS A 333 -9.28 -12.30 -1.06
N ALA A 334 -8.06 -12.40 -0.51
CA ALA A 334 -7.14 -13.50 -0.79
C ALA A 334 -7.74 -14.84 -0.36
N ILE A 335 -8.20 -14.98 0.88
CA ILE A 335 -8.77 -16.24 1.39
C ILE A 335 -10.06 -16.61 0.66
N THR A 336 -10.95 -15.65 0.39
CA THR A 336 -12.17 -15.90 -0.40
C THR A 336 -11.83 -16.43 -1.79
N ALA A 337 -10.86 -15.81 -2.45
CA ALA A 337 -10.39 -16.25 -3.76
C ALA A 337 -9.72 -17.62 -3.69
N GLY A 338 -8.93 -17.92 -2.65
CA GLY A 338 -8.34 -19.24 -2.41
C GLY A 338 -9.40 -20.34 -2.27
N VAL A 339 -10.48 -20.08 -1.53
CA VAL A 339 -11.62 -21.03 -1.41
C VAL A 339 -12.28 -21.28 -2.76
N ILE A 340 -12.54 -20.20 -3.52
CA ILE A 340 -13.22 -20.33 -4.83
C ILE A 340 -12.31 -21.02 -5.84
N SER A 341 -11.04 -20.65 -5.97
CA SER A 341 -10.10 -21.24 -6.93
C SER A 341 -9.82 -22.71 -6.63
N LYS A 342 -9.76 -23.09 -5.35
CA LYS A 342 -9.69 -24.52 -4.94
C LYS A 342 -10.94 -25.28 -5.35
N LYS A 343 -12.13 -24.72 -5.10
CA LYS A 343 -13.42 -25.31 -5.53
C LYS A 343 -13.46 -25.55 -7.02
N LEU A 344 -12.84 -24.68 -7.81
CA LEU A 344 -12.78 -24.77 -9.27
C LEU A 344 -11.67 -25.69 -9.79
N GLY A 345 -10.90 -26.33 -8.90
CA GLY A 345 -9.79 -27.22 -9.26
C GLY A 345 -8.56 -26.49 -9.84
N LEU A 346 -8.44 -25.19 -9.62
CA LEU A 346 -7.30 -24.40 -10.09
C LEU A 346 -6.03 -24.69 -9.26
N HIS A 347 -6.16 -25.24 -8.07
CA HIS A 347 -5.09 -25.72 -7.22
C HIS A 347 -5.63 -26.67 -6.14
N ASN A 348 -4.71 -27.37 -5.47
CA ASN A 348 -4.99 -28.27 -4.33
C ASN A 348 -4.44 -27.72 -2.99
N ILE A 349 -3.98 -26.47 -2.96
CA ILE A 349 -3.39 -25.81 -1.78
C ILE A 349 -4.34 -25.92 -0.59
N ASP A 350 -3.81 -26.14 0.62
CA ASP A 350 -4.60 -26.10 1.83
C ASP A 350 -4.92 -24.66 2.23
N VAL A 351 -6.14 -24.22 1.93
CA VAL A 351 -6.59 -22.87 2.23
C VAL A 351 -6.73 -22.63 3.73
N ALA A 352 -6.99 -23.66 4.54
CA ALA A 352 -7.07 -23.52 5.99
C ALA A 352 -5.69 -23.23 6.58
N ALA A 353 -4.65 -23.95 6.17
CA ALA A 353 -3.28 -23.70 6.59
C ALA A 353 -2.83 -22.27 6.20
N VAL A 354 -3.14 -21.83 4.98
CA VAL A 354 -2.84 -20.44 4.55
C VAL A 354 -3.62 -19.41 5.36
N TYR A 355 -4.87 -19.69 5.72
CA TYR A 355 -5.66 -18.84 6.60
C TYR A 355 -5.03 -18.71 7.99
N GLU A 356 -4.65 -19.81 8.62
CA GLU A 356 -4.02 -19.82 9.95
C GLU A 356 -2.67 -19.09 9.93
N TRP A 357 -1.86 -19.36 8.92
CA TRP A 357 -0.61 -18.62 8.71
C TRP A 357 -0.86 -17.12 8.57
N ALA A 358 -1.85 -16.71 7.78
CA ALA A 358 -2.18 -15.30 7.57
C ALA A 358 -2.67 -14.63 8.86
N VAL A 359 -3.51 -15.32 9.66
CA VAL A 359 -3.96 -14.83 10.96
C VAL A 359 -2.78 -14.61 11.90
N ALA A 360 -1.89 -15.60 12.03
CA ALA A 360 -0.73 -15.51 12.91
C ALA A 360 0.25 -14.42 12.45
N THR A 361 0.53 -14.34 11.14
CA THR A 361 1.50 -13.40 10.59
C THR A 361 1.00 -11.96 10.64
N ILE A 362 -0.23 -11.69 10.18
CA ILE A 362 -0.81 -10.34 10.19
C ILE A 362 -1.10 -9.90 11.63
N GLY A 363 -1.46 -10.82 12.52
CA GLY A 363 -1.60 -10.54 13.95
C GLY A 363 -0.29 -10.09 14.61
N ARG A 364 0.85 -10.71 14.26
CA ARG A 364 2.20 -10.27 14.70
C ARG A 364 2.58 -8.92 14.11
N MET A 365 2.43 -8.75 12.80
CA MET A 365 2.69 -7.47 12.12
C MET A 365 1.92 -6.32 12.77
N ARG A 366 0.69 -6.57 13.21
CA ARG A 366 -0.11 -5.58 13.94
C ARG A 366 0.58 -5.10 15.23
N VAL A 367 1.26 -5.99 15.93
CA VAL A 367 2.00 -5.65 17.17
C VAL A 367 3.29 -4.89 16.81
N GLU A 368 4.01 -5.34 15.77
CA GLU A 368 5.27 -4.74 15.33
C GLU A 368 5.07 -3.33 14.74
N VAL A 369 4.03 -3.16 13.94
CA VAL A 369 3.66 -1.89 13.29
C VAL A 369 2.77 -1.02 14.20
N ARG A 370 2.31 -1.55 15.33
CA ARG A 370 1.92 -0.61 16.35
C ARG A 370 3.15 0.25 16.59
N PRO A 371 3.06 1.58 16.41
CA PRO A 371 3.98 2.44 17.10
C PRO A 371 3.87 1.88 18.51
N GLY A 372 4.96 1.47 19.12
CA GLY A 372 5.02 1.58 20.55
C GLY A 372 4.38 2.92 20.74
N VAL A 373 3.15 2.96 21.30
CA VAL A 373 2.47 4.24 21.44
C VAL A 373 3.54 5.07 22.08
N ALA A 374 4.28 5.82 21.27
CA ALA A 374 5.11 6.84 21.80
C ALA A 374 4.05 7.71 22.45
N GLY A 375 3.72 7.32 23.66
CA GLY A 375 2.78 8.04 24.48
C GLY A 375 3.28 9.45 24.46
N PRO A 376 2.47 10.43 24.72
CA PRO A 376 2.89 11.83 24.74
C PRO A 376 4.22 12.04 25.50
N LEU A 377 4.54 11.13 26.42
CA LEU A 377 5.82 11.09 27.13
C LEU A 377 7.00 10.59 26.30
N ALA A 378 6.79 9.65 25.39
CA ALA A 378 7.86 9.20 24.49
C ALA A 378 8.17 10.26 23.43
N HIS A 379 7.14 10.96 22.89
CA HIS A 379 7.37 12.13 22.04
C HIS A 379 8.10 13.23 22.77
N LEU A 380 7.72 13.49 24.02
CA LEU A 380 8.43 14.43 24.86
C LEU A 380 9.87 14.00 25.14
N GLY A 381 10.11 12.70 25.37
CA GLY A 381 11.44 12.11 25.54
C GLY A 381 12.33 12.28 24.33
N LEU A 382 11.80 12.04 23.11
CA LEU A 382 12.52 12.29 21.85
C LEU A 382 12.91 13.75 21.70
N PHE A 383 11.94 14.67 21.90
CA PHE A 383 12.19 16.10 21.89
C PHE A 383 13.30 16.51 22.87
N LEU A 384 13.25 16.00 24.10
CA LEU A 384 14.23 16.31 25.13
C LEU A 384 15.62 15.74 24.84
N ASN A 385 15.70 14.55 24.26
CA ASN A 385 16.96 13.95 23.83
C ASN A 385 17.63 14.77 22.72
N GLU A 386 16.87 15.18 21.73
CA GLU A 386 17.34 16.00 20.62
C GLU A 386 17.83 17.38 21.10
N HIS A 387 17.10 17.99 22.04
CA HIS A 387 17.41 19.30 22.60
C HIS A 387 18.12 19.24 23.97
N ASN A 388 18.75 18.11 24.30
CA ASN A 388 19.41 17.93 25.59
C ASN A 388 20.47 18.98 25.89
N ASN A 389 21.21 19.43 24.87
CA ASN A 389 22.23 20.50 25.03
C ASN A 389 21.63 21.91 25.15
N ASN A 390 20.33 22.08 24.94
CA ASN A 390 19.60 23.32 24.94
C ASN A 390 18.78 23.54 26.22
N MET A 391 19.13 22.81 27.29
CA MET A 391 18.43 22.82 28.56
C MET A 391 19.21 23.55 29.64
N LEU A 392 18.55 24.50 30.31
CA LEU A 392 18.99 25.09 31.55
C LEU A 392 18.45 24.29 32.74
N ILE A 393 19.32 23.85 33.65
CA ILE A 393 18.89 23.18 34.90
C ILE A 393 19.29 24.10 36.07
N VAL A 394 18.28 24.66 36.74
CA VAL A 394 18.46 25.60 37.85
C VAL A 394 17.25 25.56 38.79
N ASN A 395 17.44 25.69 40.09
CA ASN A 395 16.35 25.75 41.05
C ASN A 395 15.46 27.00 40.86
N SER A 396 14.18 26.89 41.23
CA SER A 396 13.21 28.00 41.11
C SER A 396 13.41 29.08 42.16
N THR A 397 13.99 28.71 43.27
CA THR A 397 14.09 29.57 44.45
C THR A 397 15.34 30.43 44.44
N VAL A 398 15.15 31.75 44.57
CA VAL A 398 16.17 32.68 44.98
C VAL A 398 16.19 32.63 46.51
N ASP A 399 17.37 32.32 47.12
CA ASP A 399 17.51 32.46 48.55
C ASP A 399 17.26 33.92 48.94
N LYS A 400 16.14 34.18 49.56
CA LYS A 400 15.72 35.54 49.94
C LYS A 400 16.62 36.14 51.06
N ARG A 401 17.44 35.34 51.74
CA ARG A 401 18.33 35.79 52.80
C ARG A 401 19.69 36.21 52.30
N SER A 402 20.23 35.57 51.30
CA SER A 402 21.57 35.87 50.75
C SER A 402 21.51 36.77 49.51
N GLY A 403 20.36 36.88 48.84
CA GLY A 403 20.25 37.55 47.56
C GLY A 403 21.05 36.93 46.42
N LEU A 404 21.74 35.82 46.69
CA LEU A 404 22.53 35.06 45.73
C LEU A 404 21.57 34.09 44.98
N MET A 405 21.67 34.13 43.67
CA MET A 405 21.05 33.09 42.81
C MET A 405 21.89 31.81 42.98
N GLU A 406 21.22 30.67 43.12
CA GLU A 406 21.90 29.40 43.05
C GLU A 406 22.63 29.27 41.69
N VAL A 407 23.85 28.74 41.72
CA VAL A 407 24.58 28.44 40.50
C VAL A 407 23.81 27.38 39.72
N PRO A 408 23.60 27.57 38.40
CA PRO A 408 22.93 26.57 37.59
C PRO A 408 23.67 25.24 37.68
N VAL A 409 22.91 24.17 37.82
CA VAL A 409 23.46 22.80 37.78
C VAL A 409 23.99 22.51 36.39
N ARG A 410 23.34 23.11 35.36
CA ARG A 410 23.75 22.97 33.97
C ARG A 410 23.31 24.20 33.16
N GLU A 411 24.25 24.77 32.43
CA GLU A 411 24.04 25.82 31.42
C GLU A 411 23.80 25.20 30.04
N PRO A 412 22.94 25.79 29.21
CA PRO A 412 22.73 25.34 27.83
C PRO A 412 24.00 25.60 26.99
N ARG A 413 24.34 24.70 26.09
CA ARG A 413 25.49 24.85 25.17
C ARG A 413 25.15 25.54 23.83
N GLY A 414 23.89 26.03 23.69
CA GLY A 414 23.40 26.67 22.51
C GLY A 414 22.15 27.49 22.81
N GLU A 415 21.18 27.52 21.90
CA GLU A 415 19.92 28.20 22.11
C GLU A 415 19.19 27.62 23.33
N LEU A 416 18.64 28.50 24.18
CA LEU A 416 17.88 28.08 25.36
C LEU A 416 16.44 27.72 24.96
N ILE A 417 16.17 26.42 24.89
CA ILE A 417 14.90 25.86 24.44
C ILE A 417 14.06 25.37 25.62
N THR A 418 14.69 24.71 26.59
CA THR A 418 14.04 24.11 27.74
C THR A 418 14.67 24.56 29.05
N ARG A 419 13.87 24.58 30.11
CA ARG A 419 14.31 24.86 31.46
C ARG A 419 13.73 23.80 32.40
N PHE A 420 14.57 23.15 33.19
CA PHE A 420 14.15 22.23 34.25
C PHE A 420 14.46 22.80 35.62
N GLU A 421 13.48 22.78 36.51
CA GLU A 421 13.59 23.22 37.88
C GLU A 421 13.54 21.99 38.83
N PRO A 422 14.71 21.50 39.33
CA PRO A 422 14.78 20.28 40.13
C PRO A 422 13.99 20.34 41.45
N ASP A 423 13.90 21.51 42.07
CA ASP A 423 13.17 21.75 43.34
C ASP A 423 11.65 21.62 43.17
N THR A 424 11.10 22.06 42.04
CA THR A 424 9.66 21.97 41.74
C THR A 424 9.28 20.80 40.87
N LYS A 425 10.29 20.06 40.32
CA LYS A 425 10.10 19.00 39.32
C LYS A 425 9.35 19.47 38.07
N GLN A 426 9.44 20.75 37.73
CA GLN A 426 8.77 21.34 36.57
C GLN A 426 9.74 21.52 35.42
N LEU A 427 9.26 21.12 34.25
CA LEU A 427 9.94 21.34 32.96
C LEU A 427 9.17 22.41 32.18
N PHE A 428 9.88 23.43 31.72
CA PHE A 428 9.36 24.49 30.88
C PHE A 428 9.91 24.34 29.48
N ILE A 429 9.03 24.31 28.47
CA ILE A 429 9.40 24.11 27.06
C ILE A 429 8.91 25.29 26.24
N THR A 430 9.78 25.91 25.46
CA THR A 430 9.41 27.01 24.56
C THR A 430 8.40 26.52 23.53
N ILE A 431 7.16 27.05 23.58
CA ILE A 431 6.03 26.58 22.76
C ILE A 431 6.31 26.71 21.27
N LYS A 432 6.99 27.77 20.83
CA LYS A 432 7.30 27.98 19.41
C LYS A 432 8.14 26.81 18.89
N ILE A 433 9.23 26.47 19.56
CA ILE A 433 10.16 25.40 19.15
C ILE A 433 9.46 24.03 19.21
N LEU A 434 8.67 23.78 20.26
CA LEU A 434 7.92 22.51 20.35
C LEU A 434 6.89 22.36 19.21
N ARG A 435 6.26 23.44 18.77
CA ARG A 435 5.34 23.41 17.62
C ARG A 435 6.07 23.17 16.29
N GLU A 436 7.21 23.81 16.10
CA GLU A 436 8.06 23.61 14.92
C GLU A 436 8.52 22.15 14.87
N TRP A 437 9.06 21.62 15.96
CA TRP A 437 9.45 20.22 16.08
C TRP A 437 8.27 19.25 15.84
N CYS A 438 7.12 19.48 16.45
CA CYS A 438 5.92 18.67 16.18
C CYS A 438 5.53 18.69 14.70
N SER A 439 5.64 19.86 14.04
CA SER A 439 5.33 19.98 12.62
C SER A 439 6.29 19.19 11.74
N GLU A 440 7.60 19.25 12.04
CA GLU A 440 8.66 18.53 11.33
C GLU A 440 8.48 17.01 11.47
N ASN A 441 8.13 16.54 12.68
CA ASN A 441 7.90 15.13 12.98
C ASN A 441 6.45 14.67 12.71
N GLN A 442 5.61 15.51 12.08
CA GLN A 442 4.21 15.22 11.74
C GLN A 442 3.33 14.83 12.95
N ILE A 443 3.67 15.34 14.13
CA ILE A 443 2.94 15.17 15.37
C ILE A 443 1.94 16.33 15.54
N SER A 444 0.71 16.04 15.95
CA SER A 444 -0.23 17.07 16.29
C SER A 444 0.16 17.72 17.61
N TYR A 445 0.69 18.97 17.60
CA TYR A 445 0.97 19.72 18.82
C TYR A 445 -0.24 19.79 19.75
N LYS A 446 -1.44 20.03 19.19
CA LYS A 446 -2.68 20.10 19.98
C LYS A 446 -2.98 18.74 20.61
N GLY A 447 -2.86 17.64 19.84
CA GLY A 447 -3.04 16.29 20.33
C GLY A 447 -2.04 15.93 21.44
N LEU A 448 -0.75 16.25 21.26
CA LEU A 448 0.30 16.04 22.26
C LEU A 448 -0.05 16.75 23.59
N VAL A 449 -0.45 18.02 23.53
CA VAL A 449 -0.81 18.80 24.72
C VAL A 449 -2.09 18.27 25.38
N GLU A 450 -3.12 17.89 24.62
CA GLU A 450 -4.35 17.30 25.14
C GLU A 450 -4.07 15.95 25.84
N ASP A 451 -3.19 15.14 25.29
CA ASP A 451 -2.81 13.86 25.87
C ASP A 451 -2.00 14.04 27.17
N LEU A 452 -1.04 14.99 27.18
CA LEU A 452 -0.31 15.35 28.40
C LEU A 452 -1.26 15.90 29.50
N HIS A 453 -2.29 16.67 29.11
CA HIS A 453 -3.33 17.12 30.04
C HIS A 453 -4.14 15.94 30.60
N ARG A 454 -4.54 15.01 29.74
CA ARG A 454 -5.31 13.83 30.14
C ARG A 454 -4.54 12.94 31.14
N MET A 455 -3.22 12.89 30.99
CA MET A 455 -2.31 12.18 31.89
C MET A 455 -1.99 12.97 33.17
N GLY A 456 -2.44 14.24 33.27
CA GLY A 456 -2.15 15.13 34.38
C GLY A 456 -0.70 15.63 34.42
N ALA A 457 0.08 15.39 33.34
CA ALA A 457 1.45 15.83 33.24
C ALA A 457 1.59 17.29 32.73
N CYS A 458 0.61 17.81 32.01
CA CYS A 458 0.61 19.21 31.57
C CYS A 458 -0.10 20.10 32.58
N LEU A 459 0.64 21.06 33.17
CA LEU A 459 0.13 22.05 34.10
C LEU A 459 -0.44 23.31 33.41
N GLY A 460 -0.26 23.41 32.07
CA GLY A 460 -0.75 24.53 31.31
C GLY A 460 0.37 25.32 30.61
N THR A 461 0.07 26.56 30.24
CA THR A 461 1.02 27.45 29.56
C THR A 461 1.16 28.77 30.31
N LEU A 462 2.37 29.32 30.35
CA LEU A 462 2.63 30.61 30.95
C LEU A 462 3.78 31.36 30.26
N LYS A 463 3.93 32.66 30.57
CA LYS A 463 5.12 33.43 30.18
C LYS A 463 6.21 33.23 31.23
N LYS A 464 7.39 32.69 30.80
CA LYS A 464 8.54 32.43 31.68
C LYS A 464 9.79 33.10 31.13
N ALA A 465 10.53 33.75 32.02
CA ALA A 465 11.91 34.13 31.72
C ALA A 465 12.79 32.91 31.85
N MET A 466 13.05 32.25 30.71
CA MET A 466 13.72 30.94 30.67
C MET A 466 15.16 31.03 31.19
N SER A 467 15.85 32.15 31.00
CA SER A 467 17.25 32.38 31.37
C SER A 467 17.43 32.81 32.85
N ARG A 468 16.37 32.98 33.63
CA ARG A 468 16.48 33.43 34.99
C ARG A 468 17.29 32.43 35.83
N GLY A 469 18.40 32.89 36.41
CA GLY A 469 19.31 32.05 37.17
C GLY A 469 20.53 31.57 36.37
N SER A 470 20.71 32.03 35.15
CA SER A 470 21.91 31.89 34.33
C SER A 470 22.58 33.24 34.08
N ASP A 471 23.78 33.20 33.51
CA ASP A 471 24.51 34.42 33.10
C ASP A 471 23.86 35.18 31.94
N MET A 472 22.86 34.58 31.29
CA MET A 472 22.11 35.17 30.19
C MET A 472 20.84 35.89 30.67
N SER A 473 20.49 37.01 30.03
CA SER A 473 19.22 37.68 30.23
C SER A 473 18.42 37.66 28.94
N THR A 474 17.31 36.94 28.91
CA THR A 474 16.40 36.88 27.76
C THR A 474 15.01 37.29 28.13
N PRO A 475 14.22 37.89 27.19
CA PRO A 475 12.82 38.20 27.43
C PRO A 475 12.00 36.94 27.81
N ALA A 476 10.91 37.17 28.53
CA ALA A 476 9.97 36.11 28.85
C ALA A 476 9.29 35.57 27.58
N VAL A 477 9.31 34.24 27.39
CA VAL A 477 8.67 33.53 26.28
C VAL A 477 7.47 32.72 26.76
N SER A 478 6.57 32.36 25.84
CA SER A 478 5.48 31.45 26.14
C SER A 478 6.04 30.02 26.28
N ALA A 479 5.85 29.41 27.44
CA ALA A 479 6.32 28.07 27.73
C ALA A 479 5.17 27.13 28.13
N LEU A 480 5.24 25.89 27.68
CA LEU A 480 4.46 24.76 28.18
C LEU A 480 5.09 24.28 29.47
N VAL A 481 4.27 24.00 30.49
CA VAL A 481 4.73 23.52 31.81
C VAL A 481 4.35 22.06 31.97
N VAL A 482 5.37 21.21 32.18
CA VAL A 482 5.22 19.77 32.38
C VAL A 482 5.65 19.40 33.79
N ASP A 483 4.81 18.64 34.50
CA ASP A 483 5.10 18.04 35.80
C ASP A 483 5.85 16.71 35.60
N CYS A 484 7.14 16.72 35.86
CA CYS A 484 7.99 15.56 35.69
C CYS A 484 7.73 14.46 36.77
N THR A 485 7.01 14.76 37.86
CA THR A 485 6.65 13.71 38.85
C THR A 485 5.60 12.77 38.27
N LYS A 486 4.73 13.28 37.42
CA LYS A 486 3.72 12.48 36.70
C LYS A 486 4.32 11.72 35.52
N ALA A 487 5.32 12.32 34.87
CA ALA A 487 6.03 11.71 33.74
C ALA A 487 6.87 10.49 34.19
N THR A 488 7.52 10.56 35.34
CA THR A 488 8.32 9.43 35.88
C THR A 488 7.48 8.32 36.52
N ALA A 489 6.27 8.62 37.00
CA ALA A 489 5.37 7.61 37.56
C ALA A 489 4.75 6.68 36.50
N LEU A 490 4.94 7.00 35.21
CA LEU A 490 4.43 6.24 34.06
C LEU A 490 5.55 5.59 33.23
N ASP A 491 6.80 5.64 33.73
CA ASP A 491 7.88 4.81 33.21
C ASP A 491 7.62 3.38 33.73
N PRO A 492 7.03 2.48 32.93
CA PRO A 492 6.98 1.10 33.34
C PRO A 492 8.38 0.56 33.14
N GLU A 493 9.13 0.35 34.21
CA GLU A 493 10.07 -0.79 34.26
C GLU A 493 9.26 -2.11 34.09
N ASP A 494 8.36 -2.13 33.16
CA ASP A 494 7.70 -3.33 32.64
C ASP A 494 8.41 -3.75 31.36
N THR A 495 9.72 -3.92 31.45
CA THR A 495 10.40 -4.94 30.68
C THR A 495 10.08 -6.28 31.34
N THR A 496 8.83 -6.67 31.35
CA THR A 496 8.49 -8.09 31.42
C THR A 496 9.07 -8.69 30.15
N PRO A 497 10.12 -9.55 30.23
CA PRO A 497 10.57 -10.29 29.06
C PRO A 497 9.33 -11.02 28.53
N LEU A 498 9.09 -10.89 27.22
CA LEU A 498 8.13 -11.75 26.54
C LEU A 498 8.40 -13.19 27.03
N PRO A 499 7.41 -13.94 27.55
CA PRO A 499 7.62 -15.31 27.93
C PRO A 499 8.19 -16.04 26.70
N SER A 500 9.41 -16.55 26.85
CA SER A 500 9.96 -17.50 25.90
C SER A 500 8.96 -18.63 25.79
N PRO A 501 8.62 -19.11 24.57
CA PRO A 501 7.76 -20.26 24.42
C PRO A 501 8.35 -21.40 25.26
N SER A 502 7.58 -21.93 26.20
CA SER A 502 7.93 -23.11 26.97
C SER A 502 7.98 -24.30 25.99
N ASP A 503 8.95 -25.19 26.18
CA ASP A 503 9.10 -26.42 25.38
C ASP A 503 7.87 -27.36 25.42
N ASP A 504 6.84 -27.04 26.20
CA ASP A 504 5.58 -27.78 26.33
C ASP A 504 4.53 -27.40 25.27
N ASP A 505 4.72 -26.34 24.48
CA ASP A 505 3.80 -25.92 23.41
C ASP A 505 4.18 -26.53 22.03
N LEU A 506 5.15 -27.45 21.99
CA LEU A 506 5.66 -28.13 20.78
C LEU A 506 5.40 -29.65 20.78
N GLN A 507 4.39 -30.14 21.49
CA GLN A 507 3.92 -31.51 21.34
C GLN A 507 2.52 -31.64 20.74
#